data_d523ac01298f82c03a92637027c070bb
#
_entry.id   d523ac01298f82c03a92637027c070bb
#
_cell.length_a   1.000
_cell.length_b   1.000
_cell.length_c   1.000
_cell.angle_alpha   90.00
_cell.angle_beta   90.00
_cell.angle_gamma   90.00
#
_symmetry.space_group_name_H-M   'P 1'
#
loop_
_entity.id
_entity.type
_entity.pdbx_description
1 polymer ?
#
loop_
_entity_poly.entity_id
_entity_poly.type
_entity_poly.pdbx_seq_one_letter_code
_entity_poly.pdbx_strand_id
1 'polypeptide(L)'
;MKFIQYYLDCLSHASYLIADETTGRAVVVDPQRDVAQYLADAEEFGYTIELVIETHFHADFISGHLELADATGAKIVYSSVAETEFESTGVADGERYSLGEVTLEFRHTPGHTPESLSIVVYEHPNDAIPYGVLTGDALFIGDVGRPDLLASIGFTREELADKLYDSLHNKLMTLPDATRVYPAHGAGSACGKNLSTDLWSTIGDQKESNYALRAPDKATFMELVTEGQPPAPEYFVYDAILNRKDRELLDETKMPAAMSYEEVRRALAEGAVLVDGRSPEDFAAGHLRQAINIGLDGRYAEFAGSVLPSSVDIVLFTEEGQE
;
A
#
# COMPACT_ATOMS: atom_id res chain seq x y z
N MET A 1 11.60 12.39 17.88
CA MET A 1 11.20 11.45 16.80
C MET A 1 10.92 12.22 15.51
N LYS A 2 11.40 11.77 14.36
CA LYS A 2 10.97 12.22 13.03
C LYS A 2 9.92 11.26 12.50
N PHE A 3 8.81 11.77 11.99
CA PHE A 3 7.74 11.01 11.37
C PHE A 3 7.37 11.71 10.05
N ILE A 4 7.52 11.02 8.93
CA ILE A 4 7.18 11.54 7.60
C ILE A 4 6.14 10.61 6.99
N GLN A 5 5.03 11.18 6.50
CA GLN A 5 4.02 10.50 5.71
C GLN A 5 4.21 10.92 4.25
N TYR A 6 4.42 9.95 3.38
CA TYR A 6 4.43 10.13 1.92
C TYR A 6 3.07 9.71 1.39
N TYR A 7 2.58 10.39 0.38
CA TYR A 7 1.30 10.07 -0.22
C TYR A 7 1.40 10.08 -1.75
N LEU A 8 0.98 8.99 -2.38
CA LEU A 8 0.96 8.80 -3.84
C LEU A 8 -0.49 8.89 -4.32
N ASP A 9 -0.85 10.03 -4.91
CA ASP A 9 -2.24 10.34 -5.30
C ASP A 9 -2.83 9.34 -6.29
N CYS A 10 -2.06 8.88 -7.29
CA CYS A 10 -2.57 7.97 -8.33
C CYS A 10 -2.96 6.58 -7.84
N LEU A 11 -2.49 6.17 -6.65
CA LEU A 11 -2.83 4.93 -5.96
C LEU A 11 -3.56 5.19 -4.64
N SER A 12 -3.70 6.46 -4.23
CA SER A 12 -4.22 6.83 -2.90
C SER A 12 -3.48 6.12 -1.77
N HIS A 13 -2.17 5.87 -1.95
CA HIS A 13 -1.34 5.08 -1.07
C HIS A 13 -0.46 5.96 -0.18
N ALA A 14 -0.39 5.60 1.11
CA ALA A 14 0.46 6.24 2.11
C ALA A 14 1.57 5.29 2.58
N SER A 15 2.81 5.78 2.59
CA SER A 15 3.97 5.13 3.20
C SER A 15 4.60 6.04 4.24
N TYR A 16 5.47 5.49 5.09
CA TYR A 16 5.94 6.22 6.26
C TYR A 16 7.43 6.02 6.51
N LEU A 17 8.14 7.10 6.87
CA LEU A 17 9.48 7.03 7.45
C LEU A 17 9.38 7.42 8.92
N ILE A 18 9.91 6.57 9.80
CA ILE A 18 9.95 6.80 11.25
C ILE A 18 11.40 6.70 11.69
N ALA A 19 11.92 7.76 12.32
CA ALA A 19 13.30 7.79 12.79
C ALA A 19 13.42 8.29 14.23
N ASP A 20 14.39 7.73 14.93
CA ASP A 20 14.86 8.21 16.21
C ASP A 20 16.00 9.22 16.00
N GLU A 21 15.76 10.49 16.34
CA GLU A 21 16.72 11.57 16.16
C GLU A 21 17.93 11.46 17.09
N THR A 22 17.84 10.67 18.17
CA THR A 22 18.95 10.50 19.12
C THR A 22 19.97 9.47 18.65
N THR A 23 19.53 8.49 17.86
CA THR A 23 20.37 7.40 17.35
C THR A 23 20.66 7.50 15.87
N GLY A 24 19.84 8.26 15.13
CA GLY A 24 19.87 8.29 13.65
C GLY A 24 19.34 7.03 12.99
N ARG A 25 18.68 6.14 13.74
CA ARG A 25 18.10 4.88 13.21
C ARG A 25 16.68 5.13 12.70
N ALA A 26 16.36 4.55 11.56
CA ALA A 26 15.07 4.74 10.89
C ALA A 26 14.50 3.44 10.34
N VAL A 27 13.19 3.45 10.12
CA VAL A 27 12.44 2.41 9.40
C VAL A 27 11.57 3.05 8.34
N VAL A 28 11.28 2.33 7.26
CA VAL A 28 10.27 2.71 6.27
C VAL A 28 9.17 1.67 6.28
N VAL A 29 7.92 2.12 6.21
CA VAL A 29 6.73 1.26 6.22
C VAL A 29 5.99 1.42 4.90
N ASP A 30 5.65 0.30 4.27
CA ASP A 30 4.91 0.18 3.00
C ASP A 30 5.50 1.06 1.87
N PRO A 31 6.81 0.92 1.54
CA PRO A 31 7.44 1.79 0.55
C PRO A 31 6.87 1.59 -0.85
N GLN A 32 6.78 2.70 -1.61
CA GLN A 32 6.58 2.67 -3.04
C GLN A 32 7.77 2.01 -3.74
N ARG A 33 7.58 1.51 -4.95
CA ARG A 33 8.64 0.85 -5.71
C ARG A 33 9.78 1.80 -6.10
N ASP A 34 9.47 3.05 -6.43
CA ASP A 34 10.44 4.12 -6.51
C ASP A 34 10.85 4.55 -5.08
N VAL A 35 12.07 4.18 -4.70
CA VAL A 35 12.59 4.39 -3.34
C VAL A 35 13.40 5.67 -3.19
N ALA A 36 13.59 6.44 -4.26
CA ALA A 36 14.47 7.61 -4.27
C ALA A 36 14.12 8.65 -3.20
N GLN A 37 12.84 8.89 -2.95
CA GLN A 37 12.37 9.83 -1.93
C GLN A 37 12.79 9.43 -0.50
N TYR A 38 12.75 8.14 -0.15
CA TYR A 38 13.14 7.67 1.18
C TYR A 38 14.65 7.76 1.38
N LEU A 39 15.43 7.45 0.33
CA LEU A 39 16.88 7.56 0.36
C LEU A 39 17.32 9.02 0.47
N ALA A 40 16.68 9.93 -0.27
CA ALA A 40 16.97 11.37 -0.22
C ALA A 40 16.70 11.96 1.17
N ASP A 41 15.55 11.64 1.77
CA ASP A 41 15.21 12.14 3.10
C ASP A 41 16.11 11.52 4.18
N ALA A 42 16.47 10.24 4.07
CA ALA A 42 17.40 9.60 5.00
C ALA A 42 18.79 10.23 4.93
N GLU A 43 19.29 10.56 3.72
CA GLU A 43 20.56 11.27 3.52
C GLU A 43 20.48 12.71 4.06
N GLU A 44 19.41 13.46 3.74
CA GLU A 44 19.23 14.85 4.19
C GLU A 44 19.25 14.97 5.72
N PHE A 45 18.56 14.05 6.42
CA PHE A 45 18.48 14.09 7.88
C PHE A 45 19.57 13.27 8.58
N GLY A 46 20.42 12.55 7.86
CA GLY A 46 21.48 11.72 8.40
C GLY A 46 20.98 10.45 9.09
N TYR A 47 19.92 9.85 8.58
CA TYR A 47 19.34 8.61 9.11
C TYR A 47 19.84 7.37 8.38
N THR A 48 19.90 6.26 9.12
CA THR A 48 20.18 4.92 8.59
C THR A 48 18.87 4.12 8.60
N ILE A 49 18.37 3.77 7.43
CA ILE A 49 17.22 2.88 7.30
C ILE A 49 17.70 1.46 7.60
N GLU A 50 17.19 0.85 8.67
CA GLU A 50 17.59 -0.49 9.10
C GLU A 50 16.50 -1.55 8.94
N LEU A 51 15.23 -1.13 8.84
CA LEU A 51 14.10 -2.00 8.55
C LEU A 51 13.24 -1.41 7.45
N VAL A 52 12.75 -2.28 6.58
CA VAL A 52 11.63 -2.05 5.67
C VAL A 52 10.50 -2.93 6.14
N ILE A 53 9.42 -2.35 6.58
CA ILE A 53 8.29 -3.05 7.19
C ILE A 53 7.10 -3.00 6.25
N GLU A 54 6.55 -4.15 5.92
CA GLU A 54 5.30 -4.25 5.16
C GLU A 54 4.15 -4.60 6.10
N THR A 55 3.07 -3.83 6.03
CA THR A 55 1.87 -4.13 6.81
C THR A 55 1.15 -5.38 6.31
N HIS A 56 1.21 -5.63 5.01
CA HIS A 56 0.63 -6.80 4.36
C HIS A 56 1.20 -6.97 2.94
N PHE A 57 0.82 -8.01 2.23
CA PHE A 57 1.11 -8.13 0.80
C PHE A 57 0.12 -7.27 0.01
N HIS A 58 0.56 -6.08 -0.38
CA HIS A 58 -0.23 -5.14 -1.16
C HIS A 58 -0.71 -5.77 -2.47
N ALA A 59 -1.96 -5.54 -2.81
CA ALA A 59 -2.57 -6.05 -4.03
C ALA A 59 -2.68 -4.98 -5.13
N ASP A 60 -2.60 -3.73 -4.76
CA ASP A 60 -2.85 -2.58 -5.64
C ASP A 60 -1.59 -1.93 -6.21
N PHE A 61 -0.40 -2.33 -5.73
CA PHE A 61 0.89 -1.92 -6.28
C PHE A 61 2.01 -2.91 -5.92
N ILE A 62 3.12 -2.81 -6.66
CA ILE A 62 4.35 -3.54 -6.34
C ILE A 62 5.15 -2.72 -5.34
N SER A 63 5.28 -3.22 -4.10
CA SER A 63 6.00 -2.54 -3.03
C SER A 63 7.51 -2.50 -3.27
N GLY A 64 8.16 -1.44 -2.76
CA GLY A 64 9.60 -1.19 -2.90
C GLY A 64 10.48 -1.88 -1.86
N HIS A 65 9.99 -2.88 -1.15
CA HIS A 65 10.75 -3.52 -0.07
C HIS A 65 12.06 -4.16 -0.54
N LEU A 66 12.09 -4.77 -1.72
CA LEU A 66 13.32 -5.37 -2.27
C LEU A 66 14.30 -4.29 -2.72
N GLU A 67 13.80 -3.26 -3.42
CA GLU A 67 14.59 -2.12 -3.89
C GLU A 67 15.22 -1.36 -2.72
N LEU A 68 14.46 -1.09 -1.68
CA LEU A 68 14.95 -0.35 -0.52
C LEU A 68 15.93 -1.19 0.32
N ALA A 69 15.68 -2.49 0.48
CA ALA A 69 16.59 -3.41 1.15
C ALA A 69 17.92 -3.56 0.40
N ASP A 70 17.89 -3.65 -0.93
CA ASP A 70 19.11 -3.70 -1.76
C ASP A 70 19.93 -2.40 -1.62
N ALA A 71 19.28 -1.24 -1.69
CA ALA A 71 19.94 0.06 -1.62
C ALA A 71 20.54 0.37 -0.23
N THR A 72 19.95 -0.13 0.87
CA THR A 72 20.31 0.28 2.24
C THR A 72 20.94 -0.84 3.07
N GLY A 73 20.75 -2.10 2.69
CA GLY A 73 21.04 -3.26 3.53
C GLY A 73 20.03 -3.47 4.67
N ALA A 74 18.90 -2.77 4.64
CA ALA A 74 17.84 -2.92 5.63
C ALA A 74 17.21 -4.31 5.60
N LYS A 75 16.75 -4.79 6.76
CA LYS A 75 16.01 -6.06 6.82
C LYS A 75 14.55 -5.84 6.44
N ILE A 76 14.02 -6.73 5.63
CA ILE A 76 12.59 -6.75 5.32
C ILE A 76 11.84 -7.43 6.45
N VAL A 77 10.76 -6.81 6.92
CA VAL A 77 9.96 -7.26 8.06
C VAL A 77 8.49 -7.44 7.65
N TYR A 78 7.95 -8.59 8.01
CA TYR A 78 6.53 -8.93 7.89
C TYR A 78 6.01 -9.52 9.20
N SER A 79 4.71 -9.70 9.31
CA SER A 79 4.12 -10.56 10.34
C SER A 79 4.73 -11.98 10.27
N SER A 80 4.92 -12.64 11.41
CA SER A 80 5.52 -13.98 11.49
C SER A 80 4.72 -15.10 10.80
N VAL A 81 3.50 -14.79 10.33
CA VAL A 81 2.66 -15.72 9.55
C VAL A 81 2.75 -15.48 8.04
N ALA A 82 3.48 -14.46 7.62
CA ALA A 82 3.73 -14.21 6.20
C ALA A 82 4.73 -15.21 5.63
N GLU A 83 4.49 -15.67 4.40
CA GLU A 83 5.40 -16.57 3.67
C GLU A 83 5.94 -15.84 2.44
N THR A 84 7.25 -15.63 2.38
CA THR A 84 7.97 -14.94 1.30
C THR A 84 8.97 -15.88 0.62
N GLU A 85 9.27 -15.63 -0.65
CA GLU A 85 10.34 -16.35 -1.39
C GLU A 85 11.72 -15.71 -1.15
N PHE A 86 11.79 -14.50 -0.61
CA PHE A 86 13.00 -13.77 -0.23
C PHE A 86 13.23 -13.82 1.28
N GLU A 87 14.43 -13.45 1.71
CA GLU A 87 14.75 -13.39 3.14
C GLU A 87 13.97 -12.27 3.82
N SER A 88 13.18 -12.63 4.83
CA SER A 88 12.43 -11.67 5.64
C SER A 88 12.48 -12.06 7.12
N THR A 89 12.26 -11.06 7.97
CA THR A 89 12.16 -11.24 9.42
C THR A 89 10.69 -11.22 9.82
N GLY A 90 10.20 -12.32 10.40
CA GLY A 90 8.84 -12.41 10.93
C GLY A 90 8.76 -11.85 12.34
N VAL A 91 7.87 -10.87 12.59
CA VAL A 91 7.60 -10.33 13.93
C VAL A 91 6.37 -10.95 14.57
N ALA A 92 6.44 -11.20 15.88
CA ALA A 92 5.32 -11.76 16.64
C ALA A 92 4.31 -10.69 17.07
N ASP A 93 3.08 -11.13 17.37
CA ASP A 93 2.03 -10.26 17.94
C ASP A 93 2.47 -9.72 19.30
N GLY A 94 2.45 -8.41 19.49
CA GLY A 94 2.91 -7.72 20.71
C GLY A 94 4.43 -7.56 20.81
N GLU A 95 5.19 -8.00 19.82
CA GLU A 95 6.65 -7.78 19.81
C GLU A 95 6.97 -6.29 19.72
N ARG A 96 8.04 -5.88 20.39
CA ARG A 96 8.51 -4.49 20.41
C ARG A 96 9.90 -4.38 19.81
N TYR A 97 10.10 -3.33 19.03
CA TYR A 97 11.38 -2.99 18.43
C TYR A 97 11.77 -1.55 18.80
N SER A 98 12.97 -1.36 19.34
CA SER A 98 13.46 -0.04 19.74
C SER A 98 14.44 0.51 18.72
N LEU A 99 14.18 1.74 18.27
CA LEU A 99 15.14 2.55 17.52
C LEU A 99 16.06 3.40 18.42
N GLY A 100 15.80 3.42 19.71
CA GLY A 100 16.42 4.23 20.75
C GLY A 100 15.34 4.70 21.71
N GLU A 101 14.99 5.97 21.72
CA GLU A 101 13.82 6.48 22.43
C GLU A 101 12.52 6.03 21.72
N VAL A 102 12.50 6.04 20.40
CA VAL A 102 11.33 5.58 19.61
C VAL A 102 11.19 4.06 19.70
N THR A 103 9.98 3.61 19.99
CA THR A 103 9.63 2.19 20.08
C THR A 103 8.44 1.87 19.17
N LEU A 104 8.55 0.79 18.41
CA LEU A 104 7.50 0.21 17.60
C LEU A 104 6.92 -1.02 18.31
N GLU A 105 5.60 -1.18 18.35
CA GLU A 105 4.93 -2.39 18.82
C GLU A 105 4.11 -2.98 17.68
N PHE A 106 4.38 -4.23 17.34
CA PHE A 106 3.72 -4.93 16.25
C PHE A 106 2.44 -5.61 16.75
N ARG A 107 1.33 -5.40 16.06
CA ARG A 107 0.05 -6.05 16.34
C ARG A 107 -0.42 -6.78 15.10
N HIS A 108 -0.57 -8.10 15.18
CA HIS A 108 -1.19 -8.84 14.09
C HIS A 108 -2.67 -8.45 13.99
N THR A 109 -3.06 -7.91 12.84
CA THR A 109 -4.43 -7.43 12.59
C THR A 109 -5.02 -8.09 11.34
N PRO A 110 -5.11 -9.45 11.33
CA PRO A 110 -5.68 -10.17 10.18
C PRO A 110 -7.12 -9.76 9.91
N GLY A 111 -7.48 -9.81 8.61
CA GLY A 111 -8.85 -9.53 8.17
C GLY A 111 -8.91 -9.01 6.75
N HIS A 112 -8.20 -7.94 6.42
CA HIS A 112 -7.98 -7.56 5.03
C HIS A 112 -7.14 -8.61 4.32
N THR A 113 -6.00 -8.96 4.92
CA THR A 113 -5.22 -10.16 4.59
C THR A 113 -4.95 -11.00 5.83
N PRO A 114 -4.59 -12.30 5.70
CA PRO A 114 -4.31 -13.17 6.86
C PRO A 114 -3.09 -12.74 7.67
N GLU A 115 -2.09 -12.14 7.00
CA GLU A 115 -0.82 -11.71 7.58
C GLU A 115 -0.81 -10.24 7.98
N SER A 116 -1.90 -9.50 7.84
CA SER A 116 -1.97 -8.06 8.14
C SER A 116 -1.39 -7.71 9.50
N LEU A 117 -0.61 -6.63 9.51
CA LEU A 117 0.15 -6.12 10.64
C LEU A 117 -0.18 -4.64 10.84
N SER A 118 -0.40 -4.22 12.08
CA SER A 118 -0.44 -2.81 12.46
C SER A 118 0.73 -2.47 13.36
N ILE A 119 1.23 -1.23 13.28
CA ILE A 119 2.45 -0.80 13.98
C ILE A 119 2.08 0.37 14.90
N VAL A 120 2.10 0.14 16.21
CA VAL A 120 1.91 1.20 17.20
C VAL A 120 3.25 1.88 17.45
N VAL A 121 3.29 3.21 17.32
CA VAL A 121 4.49 4.04 17.43
C VAL A 121 4.47 4.81 18.73
N TYR A 122 5.49 4.63 19.54
CA TYR A 122 5.73 5.39 20.78
C TYR A 122 6.92 6.31 20.57
N GLU A 123 6.76 7.60 20.89
CA GLU A 123 7.86 8.57 20.84
C GLU A 123 8.89 8.29 21.94
N HIS A 124 8.41 7.84 23.12
CA HIS A 124 9.25 7.35 24.20
C HIS A 124 8.75 5.99 24.69
N PRO A 125 9.64 5.11 25.20
CA PRO A 125 9.30 3.70 25.50
C PRO A 125 8.16 3.51 26.52
N ASN A 126 7.93 4.51 27.36
CA ASN A 126 6.96 4.46 28.47
C ASN A 126 5.76 5.40 28.26
N ASP A 127 5.56 5.93 27.07
CA ASP A 127 4.42 6.80 26.81
C ASP A 127 3.10 6.05 27.05
N ALA A 128 2.22 6.65 27.83
CA ALA A 128 0.90 6.07 28.11
C ALA A 128 -0.04 6.18 26.91
N ILE A 129 0.20 7.16 26.03
CA ILE A 129 -0.54 7.38 24.79
C ILE A 129 0.47 7.28 23.66
N PRO A 130 0.32 6.30 22.74
CA PRO A 130 1.14 6.22 21.56
C PRO A 130 1.03 7.48 20.70
N TYR A 131 2.11 7.85 20.02
CA TYR A 131 2.08 8.90 19.00
C TYR A 131 1.04 8.59 17.91
N GLY A 132 0.99 7.34 17.48
CA GLY A 132 0.03 6.88 16.49
C GLY A 132 0.10 5.37 16.26
N VAL A 133 -0.77 4.89 15.41
CA VAL A 133 -0.78 3.52 14.90
C VAL A 133 -0.89 3.56 13.37
N LEU A 134 0.05 2.89 12.70
CA LEU A 134 -0.04 2.60 11.27
C LEU A 134 -0.88 1.34 11.13
N THR A 135 -2.04 1.48 10.52
CA THR A 135 -3.06 0.41 10.52
C THR A 135 -3.02 -0.46 9.28
N GLY A 136 -2.13 -0.14 8.32
CA GLY A 136 -2.21 -0.78 7.02
C GLY A 136 -3.63 -0.65 6.47
N ASP A 137 -4.14 -1.75 5.97
CA ASP A 137 -5.51 -1.85 5.45
C ASP A 137 -6.49 -2.52 6.44
N ALA A 138 -6.14 -2.63 7.73
CA ALA A 138 -7.09 -3.10 8.72
C ALA A 138 -8.14 -2.03 9.08
N LEU A 139 -7.71 -0.77 9.25
CA LEU A 139 -8.57 0.36 9.59
C LEU A 139 -8.20 1.57 8.74
N PHE A 140 -9.18 2.10 8.02
CA PHE A 140 -9.11 3.38 7.29
C PHE A 140 -9.83 4.49 8.05
N ILE A 141 -9.73 5.71 7.53
CA ILE A 141 -10.51 6.83 8.05
C ILE A 141 -11.92 6.75 7.47
N GLY A 142 -12.90 6.45 8.32
CA GLY A 142 -14.30 6.28 7.96
C GLY A 142 -14.67 4.91 7.40
N ASP A 143 -13.70 4.03 7.18
CA ASP A 143 -13.91 2.68 6.61
C ASP A 143 -12.99 1.63 7.25
N VAL A 144 -13.09 0.40 6.81
CA VAL A 144 -12.20 -0.73 7.14
C VAL A 144 -11.83 -1.48 5.88
N GLY A 145 -10.73 -2.20 5.89
CA GLY A 145 -10.28 -3.00 4.75
C GLY A 145 -11.30 -4.06 4.35
N ARG A 146 -11.45 -4.25 3.05
CA ARG A 146 -12.34 -5.27 2.50
C ARG A 146 -11.77 -6.67 2.74
N PRO A 147 -12.61 -7.62 3.21
CA PRO A 147 -12.13 -8.97 3.55
C PRO A 147 -12.22 -9.98 2.39
N ASP A 148 -12.61 -9.56 1.18
CA ASP A 148 -12.98 -10.47 0.09
C ASP A 148 -11.89 -10.67 -0.98
N LEU A 149 -10.79 -9.92 -0.94
CA LEU A 149 -9.75 -9.96 -1.98
C LEU A 149 -9.06 -11.33 -2.10
N LEU A 150 -8.91 -12.05 -1.00
CA LEU A 150 -8.23 -13.34 -0.95
C LEU A 150 -9.16 -14.55 -1.01
N ALA A 151 -10.43 -14.35 -1.33
CA ALA A 151 -11.38 -15.46 -1.50
C ALA A 151 -10.95 -16.44 -2.61
N SER A 152 -10.14 -15.98 -3.57
CA SER A 152 -9.59 -16.82 -4.66
C SER A 152 -8.40 -17.68 -4.24
N ILE A 153 -7.78 -17.44 -3.08
CA ILE A 153 -6.55 -18.14 -2.64
C ILE A 153 -6.72 -18.90 -1.31
N GLY A 154 -7.95 -19.33 -1.02
CA GLY A 154 -8.22 -20.30 0.03
C GLY A 154 -8.80 -19.77 1.33
N PHE A 155 -9.11 -18.47 1.43
CA PHE A 155 -9.81 -17.89 2.56
C PHE A 155 -11.21 -17.44 2.13
N THR A 156 -12.21 -17.70 2.96
CA THR A 156 -13.55 -17.13 2.72
C THR A 156 -13.59 -15.68 3.22
N ARG A 157 -14.42 -14.85 2.57
CA ARG A 157 -14.66 -13.47 3.01
C ARG A 157 -15.24 -13.42 4.42
N GLU A 158 -16.03 -14.41 4.80
CA GLU A 158 -16.63 -14.55 6.13
C GLU A 158 -15.56 -14.82 7.19
N GLU A 159 -14.59 -15.71 6.92
CA GLU A 159 -13.45 -15.96 7.82
C GLU A 159 -12.58 -14.74 8.01
N LEU A 160 -12.33 -13.98 6.95
CA LEU A 160 -11.53 -12.76 7.03
C LEU A 160 -12.31 -11.62 7.71
N ALA A 161 -13.60 -11.48 7.46
CA ALA A 161 -14.45 -10.51 8.17
C ALA A 161 -14.54 -10.81 9.68
N ASP A 162 -14.60 -12.10 10.07
CA ASP A 162 -14.56 -12.53 11.47
C ASP A 162 -13.25 -12.11 12.15
N LYS A 163 -12.10 -12.35 11.49
CA LYS A 163 -10.79 -11.94 11.97
C LYS A 163 -10.64 -10.41 12.03
N LEU A 164 -11.16 -9.69 11.02
CA LEU A 164 -11.11 -8.23 10.98
C LEU A 164 -11.85 -7.63 12.18
N TYR A 165 -13.05 -8.15 12.50
CA TYR A 165 -13.77 -7.73 13.69
C TYR A 165 -12.93 -7.85 14.96
N ASP A 166 -12.32 -9.03 15.17
CA ASP A 166 -11.49 -9.27 16.34
C ASP A 166 -10.23 -8.38 16.37
N SER A 167 -9.60 -8.16 15.21
CA SER A 167 -8.44 -7.25 15.07
C SER A 167 -8.79 -5.81 15.43
N LEU A 168 -9.94 -5.34 14.96
CA LEU A 168 -10.41 -3.98 15.25
C LEU A 168 -10.79 -3.84 16.73
N HIS A 169 -11.69 -4.68 17.24
CA HIS A 169 -12.26 -4.49 18.57
C HIS A 169 -11.32 -4.90 19.70
N ASN A 170 -10.52 -5.96 19.53
CA ASN A 170 -9.70 -6.51 20.60
C ASN A 170 -8.24 -5.99 20.55
N LYS A 171 -7.83 -5.31 19.46
CA LYS A 171 -6.47 -4.79 19.33
C LYS A 171 -6.41 -3.29 19.05
N LEU A 172 -7.04 -2.79 17.99
CA LEU A 172 -6.92 -1.39 17.62
C LEU A 172 -7.77 -0.48 18.52
N MET A 173 -9.04 -0.85 18.78
CA MET A 173 -9.94 -0.05 19.63
C MET A 173 -9.59 -0.09 21.12
N THR A 174 -8.63 -0.92 21.53
CA THR A 174 -8.07 -0.91 22.89
C THR A 174 -7.05 0.21 23.11
N LEU A 175 -6.58 0.84 22.04
CA LEU A 175 -5.68 2.00 22.13
C LEU A 175 -6.43 3.22 22.72
N PRO A 176 -5.71 4.14 23.40
CA PRO A 176 -6.28 5.40 23.88
C PRO A 176 -6.92 6.20 22.73
N ASP A 177 -8.02 6.87 23.01
CA ASP A 177 -8.78 7.62 22.01
C ASP A 177 -7.96 8.72 21.31
N ALA A 178 -6.96 9.28 21.99
CA ALA A 178 -6.06 10.28 21.41
C ALA A 178 -4.98 9.72 20.48
N THR A 179 -4.84 8.38 20.37
CA THR A 179 -3.88 7.75 19.46
C THR A 179 -4.26 8.07 18.01
N ARG A 180 -3.33 8.62 17.22
CA ARG A 180 -3.55 8.93 15.82
C ARG A 180 -3.60 7.65 15.00
N VAL A 181 -4.46 7.63 13.98
CA VAL A 181 -4.61 6.53 13.01
C VAL A 181 -4.02 6.97 11.69
N TYR A 182 -3.09 6.20 11.17
CA TYR A 182 -2.40 6.41 9.90
C TYR A 182 -2.59 5.17 9.01
N PRO A 183 -3.55 5.18 8.10
CA PRO A 183 -3.82 4.03 7.21
C PRO A 183 -2.86 3.96 6.03
N ALA A 184 -2.76 2.80 5.37
CA ALA A 184 -1.98 2.69 4.12
C ALA A 184 -2.71 3.31 2.91
N HIS A 185 -4.03 3.51 2.97
CA HIS A 185 -4.80 4.08 1.86
C HIS A 185 -5.79 5.15 2.30
N GLY A 186 -6.05 6.09 1.37
CA GLY A 186 -7.06 7.14 1.45
C GLY A 186 -8.12 7.02 0.36
N ALA A 187 -8.92 8.09 0.20
CA ALA A 187 -10.00 8.16 -0.77
C ALA A 187 -9.53 7.88 -2.21
N GLY A 188 -10.21 6.96 -2.88
CA GLY A 188 -9.89 6.54 -4.24
C GLY A 188 -9.32 5.12 -4.34
N SER A 189 -8.74 4.57 -3.27
CA SER A 189 -8.27 3.18 -3.29
C SER A 189 -9.41 2.18 -3.41
N ALA A 190 -9.17 1.10 -4.16
CA ALA A 190 -10.10 -0.03 -4.29
C ALA A 190 -10.05 -1.01 -3.10
N CYS A 191 -9.21 -0.74 -2.08
CA CYS A 191 -9.09 -1.55 -0.87
C CYS A 191 -10.24 -1.32 0.14
N GLY A 192 -11.08 -0.30 -0.09
CA GLY A 192 -12.29 -0.02 0.69
C GLY A 192 -13.36 0.67 -0.16
N LYS A 193 -14.48 1.06 0.46
CA LYS A 193 -15.63 1.63 -0.28
C LYS A 193 -15.97 3.07 0.10
N ASN A 194 -15.60 3.53 1.30
CA ASN A 194 -15.99 4.84 1.85
C ASN A 194 -14.81 5.57 2.52
N LEU A 195 -13.61 5.49 1.95
CA LEU A 195 -12.42 6.11 2.51
C LEU A 195 -12.51 7.64 2.48
N SER A 196 -12.08 8.29 3.58
CA SER A 196 -11.99 9.75 3.65
C SER A 196 -10.79 10.29 2.86
N THR A 197 -10.87 11.57 2.50
CA THR A 197 -9.74 12.34 1.96
C THR A 197 -8.75 12.80 3.05
N ASP A 198 -9.10 12.62 4.32
CA ASP A 198 -8.19 12.92 5.43
C ASP A 198 -7.04 11.90 5.44
N LEU A 199 -5.83 12.38 5.71
CA LEU A 199 -4.63 11.53 5.72
C LEU A 199 -4.36 10.88 7.09
N TRP A 200 -5.02 11.33 8.14
CA TRP A 200 -4.96 10.77 9.49
C TRP A 200 -6.22 11.14 10.29
N SER A 201 -6.47 10.39 11.35
CA SER A 201 -7.57 10.62 12.29
C SER A 201 -7.14 10.19 13.69
N THR A 202 -8.08 9.94 14.61
CA THR A 202 -7.81 9.37 15.93
C THR A 202 -8.66 8.13 16.19
N ILE A 203 -8.22 7.27 17.11
CA ILE A 203 -9.01 6.11 17.55
C ILE A 203 -10.37 6.54 18.07
N GLY A 204 -10.44 7.65 18.82
CA GLY A 204 -11.70 8.21 19.32
C GLY A 204 -12.66 8.61 18.21
N ASP A 205 -12.17 9.37 17.22
CA ASP A 205 -12.98 9.80 16.08
C ASP A 205 -13.50 8.60 15.28
N GLN A 206 -12.67 7.55 15.10
CA GLN A 206 -13.08 6.35 14.39
C GLN A 206 -14.15 5.57 15.17
N LYS A 207 -14.08 5.48 16.49
CA LYS A 207 -15.15 4.89 17.33
C LYS A 207 -16.48 5.61 17.17
N GLU A 208 -16.45 6.92 16.97
CA GLU A 208 -17.65 7.76 16.86
C GLU A 208 -18.24 7.81 15.44
N SER A 209 -17.40 7.83 14.40
CA SER A 209 -17.81 8.14 13.02
C SER A 209 -17.77 6.95 12.07
N ASN A 210 -16.87 5.97 12.28
CA ASN A 210 -16.68 4.86 11.36
C ASN A 210 -17.88 3.90 11.36
N TYR A 211 -18.52 3.73 10.21
CA TYR A 211 -19.76 2.94 10.09
C TYR A 211 -19.58 1.48 10.51
N ALA A 212 -18.43 0.87 10.22
CA ALA A 212 -18.15 -0.50 10.54
C ALA A 212 -17.93 -0.70 12.05
N LEU A 213 -17.17 0.22 12.69
CA LEU A 213 -16.93 0.16 14.14
C LEU A 213 -18.18 0.43 14.98
N ARG A 214 -19.17 1.09 14.40
CA ARG A 214 -20.47 1.36 15.05
C ARG A 214 -21.50 0.25 14.87
N ALA A 215 -21.16 -0.84 14.20
CA ALA A 215 -22.02 -2.00 14.10
C ALA A 215 -22.41 -2.50 15.51
N PRO A 216 -23.70 -2.79 15.75
CA PRO A 216 -24.18 -3.15 17.10
C PRO A 216 -23.66 -4.50 17.58
N ASP A 217 -23.30 -5.39 16.68
CA ASP A 217 -22.75 -6.71 16.94
C ASP A 217 -21.89 -7.21 15.78
N LYS A 218 -21.19 -8.33 16.01
CA LYS A 218 -20.27 -8.94 15.05
C LYS A 218 -20.99 -9.40 13.76
N ALA A 219 -22.21 -9.91 13.85
CA ALA A 219 -22.96 -10.38 12.68
C ALA A 219 -23.29 -9.21 11.75
N THR A 220 -23.78 -8.11 12.30
CA THR A 220 -24.05 -6.87 11.53
C THR A 220 -22.76 -6.27 10.97
N PHE A 221 -21.65 -6.29 11.71
CA PHE A 221 -20.35 -5.87 11.19
C PHE A 221 -19.95 -6.67 9.95
N MET A 222 -20.00 -8.01 10.03
CA MET A 222 -19.65 -8.91 8.94
C MET A 222 -20.50 -8.65 7.69
N GLU A 223 -21.82 -8.46 7.84
CA GLU A 223 -22.72 -8.10 6.75
C GLU A 223 -22.30 -6.76 6.12
N LEU A 224 -22.08 -5.72 6.93
CA LEU A 224 -21.71 -4.40 6.47
C LEU A 224 -20.39 -4.38 5.66
N VAL A 225 -19.39 -5.16 6.09
CA VAL A 225 -18.06 -5.14 5.44
C VAL A 225 -17.96 -6.08 4.24
N THR A 226 -18.85 -7.05 4.11
CA THR A 226 -18.88 -8.00 2.99
C THR A 226 -19.82 -7.61 1.87
N GLU A 227 -20.86 -6.81 2.16
CA GLU A 227 -21.83 -6.37 1.18
C GLU A 227 -21.41 -5.11 0.44
N GLY A 228 -21.81 -5.02 -0.83
CA GLY A 228 -21.64 -3.82 -1.65
C GLY A 228 -20.18 -3.49 -2.00
N GLN A 229 -19.26 -4.44 -1.86
CA GLN A 229 -17.89 -4.26 -2.32
C GLN A 229 -17.86 -4.20 -3.86
N PRO A 230 -17.14 -3.23 -4.46
CA PRO A 230 -16.95 -3.19 -5.90
C PRO A 230 -16.13 -4.41 -6.35
N PRO A 231 -16.23 -4.85 -7.61
CA PRO A 231 -15.33 -5.89 -8.13
C PRO A 231 -13.86 -5.52 -7.85
N ALA A 232 -13.07 -6.50 -7.42
CA ALA A 232 -11.64 -6.30 -7.27
C ALA A 232 -11.02 -6.11 -8.67
N PRO A 233 -10.08 -5.17 -8.85
CA PRO A 233 -9.31 -5.06 -10.10
C PRO A 233 -8.60 -6.38 -10.41
N GLU A 234 -8.53 -6.75 -11.68
CA GLU A 234 -7.96 -8.06 -12.09
C GLU A 234 -6.48 -8.20 -11.75
N TYR A 235 -5.73 -7.10 -11.71
CA TYR A 235 -4.30 -7.11 -11.40
C TYR A 235 -3.98 -7.35 -9.91
N PHE A 236 -4.95 -7.19 -9.01
CA PHE A 236 -4.73 -7.35 -7.55
C PHE A 236 -4.12 -8.70 -7.18
N VAL A 237 -4.62 -9.79 -7.75
CA VAL A 237 -4.06 -11.13 -7.49
C VAL A 237 -2.63 -11.23 -8.00
N TYR A 238 -2.33 -10.62 -9.14
CA TYR A 238 -0.99 -10.61 -9.72
C TYR A 238 0.01 -9.86 -8.83
N ASP A 239 -0.33 -8.66 -8.38
CA ASP A 239 0.55 -7.84 -7.53
C ASP A 239 0.75 -8.47 -6.15
N ALA A 240 -0.30 -8.98 -5.51
CA ALA A 240 -0.19 -9.69 -4.23
C ALA A 240 0.73 -10.93 -4.32
N ILE A 241 0.74 -11.62 -5.47
CA ILE A 241 1.67 -12.73 -5.72
C ILE A 241 3.10 -12.19 -5.91
N LEU A 242 3.30 -11.13 -6.69
CA LEU A 242 4.63 -10.55 -6.92
C LEU A 242 5.26 -9.99 -5.66
N ASN A 243 4.48 -9.43 -4.74
CA ASN A 243 4.96 -8.92 -3.47
C ASN A 243 5.44 -10.01 -2.49
N ARG A 244 5.16 -11.30 -2.79
CA ARG A 244 5.70 -12.45 -2.05
C ARG A 244 6.96 -13.04 -2.69
N LYS A 245 7.23 -12.71 -3.95
CA LYS A 245 8.26 -13.34 -4.76
C LYS A 245 9.59 -12.59 -4.70
N ASP A 246 10.67 -13.36 -4.83
CA ASP A 246 11.99 -12.85 -5.20
C ASP A 246 11.94 -12.45 -6.69
N ARG A 247 11.65 -11.19 -6.94
CA ARG A 247 11.46 -10.60 -8.27
C ARG A 247 12.64 -9.71 -8.67
N GLU A 248 12.75 -9.41 -9.94
CA GLU A 248 13.73 -8.42 -10.43
C GLU A 248 13.44 -7.03 -9.85
N LEU A 249 14.52 -6.34 -9.46
CA LEU A 249 14.46 -4.97 -8.99
C LEU A 249 14.07 -4.02 -10.12
N LEU A 250 13.46 -2.91 -9.79
CA LEU A 250 13.20 -1.82 -10.74
C LEU A 250 14.55 -1.24 -11.20
N ASP A 251 14.78 -1.25 -12.51
CA ASP A 251 15.92 -0.62 -13.13
C ASP A 251 15.49 0.69 -13.78
N GLU A 252 15.54 1.78 -13.03
CA GLU A 252 15.16 3.12 -13.47
C GLU A 252 16.07 3.67 -14.59
N THR A 253 17.19 3.02 -14.86
CA THR A 253 18.07 3.41 -15.98
C THR A 253 17.55 2.90 -17.33
N LYS A 254 16.62 1.97 -17.33
CA LYS A 254 15.97 1.42 -18.54
C LYS A 254 14.81 2.31 -19.00
N MET A 255 15.16 3.39 -19.68
CA MET A 255 14.14 4.22 -20.33
C MET A 255 13.57 3.50 -21.57
N PRO A 256 12.25 3.64 -21.84
CA PRO A 256 11.66 3.15 -23.08
C PRO A 256 12.38 3.73 -24.31
N ALA A 257 12.69 2.89 -25.28
CA ALA A 257 13.32 3.36 -26.52
C ALA A 257 12.28 4.08 -27.39
N ALA A 258 12.67 5.26 -27.93
CA ALA A 258 11.84 5.95 -28.90
C ALA A 258 11.64 5.08 -30.16
N MET A 259 10.40 4.95 -30.62
CA MET A 259 10.02 4.11 -31.76
C MET A 259 9.60 4.96 -32.95
N SER A 260 10.04 4.56 -34.15
CA SER A 260 9.47 5.08 -35.39
C SER A 260 8.05 4.57 -35.61
N TYR A 261 7.27 5.28 -36.42
CA TYR A 261 5.91 4.85 -36.77
C TYR A 261 5.83 3.42 -37.33
N GLU A 262 6.82 3.01 -38.14
CA GLU A 262 6.88 1.65 -38.67
C GLU A 262 7.16 0.59 -37.59
N GLU A 263 7.95 0.92 -36.59
CA GLU A 263 8.19 0.03 -35.44
C GLU A 263 6.95 -0.09 -34.57
N VAL A 264 6.25 1.01 -34.31
CA VAL A 264 4.94 0.99 -33.61
C VAL A 264 3.96 0.08 -34.37
N ARG A 265 3.81 0.26 -35.69
CA ARG A 265 2.92 -0.58 -36.50
C ARG A 265 3.28 -2.07 -36.43
N ARG A 266 4.56 -2.39 -36.42
CA ARG A 266 5.04 -3.77 -36.28
C ARG A 266 4.71 -4.34 -34.92
N ALA A 267 5.03 -3.61 -33.80
CA ALA A 267 4.71 -4.03 -32.48
C ALA A 267 3.20 -4.31 -32.28
N LEU A 268 2.35 -3.42 -32.80
CA LEU A 268 0.89 -3.63 -32.76
C LEU A 268 0.44 -4.85 -33.57
N ALA A 269 1.09 -5.13 -34.72
CA ALA A 269 0.78 -6.33 -35.51
C ALA A 269 1.25 -7.62 -34.81
N GLU A 270 2.23 -7.54 -33.93
CA GLU A 270 2.76 -8.62 -33.08
C GLU A 270 1.99 -8.79 -31.77
N GLY A 271 1.01 -7.91 -31.48
CA GLY A 271 0.11 -8.03 -30.34
C GLY A 271 0.34 -7.04 -29.20
N ALA A 272 1.25 -6.08 -29.35
CA ALA A 272 1.43 -5.00 -28.38
C ALA A 272 0.17 -4.12 -28.26
N VAL A 273 -0.04 -3.53 -27.09
CA VAL A 273 -1.13 -2.57 -26.84
C VAL A 273 -0.57 -1.15 -26.86
N LEU A 274 -1.22 -0.28 -27.63
CA LEU A 274 -0.88 1.14 -27.68
C LEU A 274 -1.66 1.90 -26.60
N VAL A 275 -0.94 2.49 -25.66
CA VAL A 275 -1.48 3.33 -24.59
C VAL A 275 -1.16 4.78 -24.88
N ASP A 276 -2.17 5.62 -24.96
CA ASP A 276 -2.06 7.07 -25.11
C ASP A 276 -2.26 7.73 -23.76
N GLY A 277 -1.18 8.24 -23.18
CA GLY A 277 -1.13 8.88 -21.87
C GLY A 277 -1.55 10.36 -21.83
N ARG A 278 -1.85 10.94 -22.99
CA ARG A 278 -2.26 12.35 -23.08
C ARG A 278 -3.67 12.57 -22.47
N SER A 279 -4.01 13.85 -22.33
CA SER A 279 -5.34 14.23 -21.83
C SER A 279 -6.46 13.62 -22.69
N PRO A 280 -7.66 13.35 -22.13
CA PRO A 280 -8.82 12.92 -22.91
C PRO A 280 -9.20 13.90 -24.02
N GLU A 281 -8.97 15.20 -23.84
CA GLU A 281 -9.22 16.24 -24.84
C GLU A 281 -8.27 16.12 -26.03
N ASP A 282 -6.98 15.93 -25.79
CA ASP A 282 -5.97 15.76 -26.84
C ASP A 282 -6.17 14.45 -27.58
N PHE A 283 -6.48 13.39 -26.86
CA PHE A 283 -6.86 12.10 -27.45
C PHE A 283 -8.09 12.24 -28.36
N ALA A 284 -9.13 12.94 -27.93
CA ALA A 284 -10.34 13.16 -28.71
C ALA A 284 -10.09 14.05 -29.96
N ALA A 285 -9.15 15.00 -29.86
CA ALA A 285 -8.76 15.84 -31.00
C ALA A 285 -8.04 15.06 -32.10
N GLY A 286 -7.32 13.97 -31.74
CA GLY A 286 -6.68 13.09 -32.68
C GLY A 286 -5.75 12.08 -32.01
N HIS A 287 -5.93 10.80 -32.30
CA HIS A 287 -5.13 9.72 -31.75
C HIS A 287 -4.79 8.66 -32.80
N LEU A 288 -3.80 7.83 -32.49
CA LEU A 288 -3.46 6.68 -33.31
C LEU A 288 -4.58 5.62 -33.21
N ARG A 289 -4.91 5.01 -34.34
CA ARG A 289 -5.94 3.96 -34.39
C ARG A 289 -5.55 2.80 -33.45
N GLN A 290 -6.50 2.27 -32.70
CA GLN A 290 -6.39 1.20 -31.70
C GLN A 290 -5.72 1.64 -30.37
N ALA A 291 -5.38 2.91 -30.19
CA ALA A 291 -4.89 3.39 -28.92
C ALA A 291 -5.97 3.34 -27.85
N ILE A 292 -5.58 2.96 -26.63
CA ILE A 292 -6.37 3.07 -25.42
C ILE A 292 -5.90 4.34 -24.70
N ASN A 293 -6.82 5.25 -24.41
CA ASN A 293 -6.45 6.44 -23.65
C ASN A 293 -6.51 6.16 -22.15
N ILE A 294 -5.36 6.32 -21.50
CA ILE A 294 -5.23 6.31 -20.04
C ILE A 294 -4.39 7.54 -19.70
N GLY A 295 -5.06 8.66 -19.40
CA GLY A 295 -4.38 9.92 -19.11
C GLY A 295 -3.46 9.82 -17.88
N LEU A 296 -2.29 10.42 -17.94
CA LEU A 296 -1.30 10.40 -16.85
C LEU A 296 -1.80 11.09 -15.58
N ASP A 297 -2.72 12.05 -15.72
CA ASP A 297 -3.32 12.72 -14.59
C ASP A 297 -4.34 11.81 -13.87
N GLY A 298 -4.34 11.83 -12.54
CA GLY A 298 -5.26 11.09 -11.71
C GLY A 298 -4.82 9.62 -11.45
N ARG A 299 -5.72 8.66 -11.66
CA ARG A 299 -5.55 7.24 -11.28
C ARG A 299 -4.92 6.40 -12.41
N TYR A 300 -3.85 6.88 -13.03
CA TYR A 300 -3.22 6.22 -14.18
C TYR A 300 -2.85 4.76 -13.90
N ALA A 301 -2.14 4.50 -12.79
CA ALA A 301 -1.63 3.16 -12.46
C ALA A 301 -2.76 2.15 -12.28
N GLU A 302 -3.81 2.52 -11.56
CA GLU A 302 -4.98 1.65 -11.33
C GLU A 302 -5.75 1.37 -12.63
N PHE A 303 -5.98 2.40 -13.46
CA PHE A 303 -6.67 2.19 -14.73
C PHE A 303 -5.82 1.36 -15.69
N ALA A 304 -4.50 1.61 -15.76
CA ALA A 304 -3.60 0.81 -16.57
C ALA A 304 -3.63 -0.67 -16.14
N GLY A 305 -3.47 -0.95 -14.84
CA GLY A 305 -3.55 -2.30 -14.30
C GLY A 305 -4.89 -2.99 -14.54
N SER A 306 -6.00 -2.23 -14.52
CA SER A 306 -7.35 -2.78 -14.74
C SER A 306 -7.69 -3.06 -16.20
N VAL A 307 -7.06 -2.36 -17.15
CA VAL A 307 -7.41 -2.42 -18.59
C VAL A 307 -6.40 -3.21 -19.39
N LEU A 308 -5.12 -3.20 -18.98
CA LEU A 308 -4.03 -3.82 -19.74
C LEU A 308 -3.75 -5.23 -19.20
N PRO A 309 -3.71 -6.25 -20.08
CA PRO A 309 -3.25 -7.58 -19.68
C PRO A 309 -1.78 -7.54 -19.24
N SER A 310 -1.43 -8.23 -18.14
CA SER A 310 -0.07 -8.25 -17.59
C SER A 310 0.99 -8.92 -18.48
N SER A 311 0.57 -9.61 -19.55
CA SER A 311 1.44 -10.39 -20.43
C SER A 311 1.67 -9.76 -21.80
N VAL A 312 1.26 -8.51 -22.03
CA VAL A 312 1.41 -7.85 -23.32
C VAL A 312 2.49 -6.78 -23.29
N ASP A 313 3.18 -6.63 -24.40
CA ASP A 313 4.07 -5.49 -24.60
C ASP A 313 3.25 -4.21 -24.75
N ILE A 314 3.71 -3.12 -24.12
CA ILE A 314 3.04 -1.83 -24.15
C ILE A 314 3.86 -0.86 -25.00
N VAL A 315 3.20 -0.19 -25.92
CA VAL A 315 3.74 0.97 -26.64
C VAL A 315 3.11 2.22 -26.03
N LEU A 316 3.94 3.09 -25.47
CA LEU A 316 3.48 4.35 -24.87
C LEU A 316 3.46 5.46 -25.92
N PHE A 317 2.43 6.29 -25.89
CA PHE A 317 2.34 7.54 -26.62
C PHE A 317 1.98 8.66 -25.63
N THR A 318 2.94 9.54 -25.38
CA THR A 318 2.84 10.62 -24.38
C THR A 318 3.33 11.93 -24.98
N GLU A 319 3.19 13.03 -24.27
CA GLU A 319 3.94 14.24 -24.56
C GLU A 319 5.43 14.00 -24.25
N GLU A 320 6.31 14.73 -24.97
CA GLU A 320 7.75 14.62 -24.78
C GLU A 320 8.17 14.89 -23.35
N GLY A 321 8.91 13.97 -22.75
CA GLY A 321 9.38 14.04 -21.34
C GLY A 321 8.39 13.51 -20.30
N GLN A 322 7.35 12.80 -20.74
CA GLN A 322 6.38 12.12 -19.87
C GLN A 322 6.37 10.59 -20.06
N GLU A 323 7.29 10.05 -20.83
CA GLU A 323 7.46 8.62 -21.10
C GLU A 323 8.01 7.80 -19.92
#